data_65988a9971446868d467bc5365129fa7
#
_entry.id   65988a9971446868d467bc5365129fa7
#
_cell.length_a   1.000
_cell.length_b   1.000
_cell.length_c   1.000
_cell.angle_alpha   90.00
_cell.angle_beta   90.00
_cell.angle_gamma   90.00
#
_symmetry.space_group_name_H-M   'P 1'
#
loop_
_entity.id
_entity.type
_entity.pdbx_description
1 polymer ?
#
loop_
_entity_poly.entity_id
_entity_poly.type
_entity_poly.pdbx_seq_one_letter_code
_entity_poly.pdbx_strand_id
1 'polypeptide(L)'
;MRGARTVETGSTSRFQGQSAPPSASVTVGRVSVTHGYDLWAATYDRDPNPLLALEERALQPLLPDVQGKQVLDVACGTGRWLARLLAAGARSGAGADFSSAMLRAGLSKAGLRGYLTGADCLALPFQFGVADLLVCCFALGHIGDLFSLAREFGRVTKPGADVFTTDLHPQGYARGWRTGFRYRSESFEIGVSAHSLREVHKAFASSGFELVRSIEPRLDEPERPIFEQAGRGNLFNRVRAIPAVLICHFRATW
;
A
#
# COMPACT_ATOMS: atom_id res chain seq x y z
N MET A 1 -22.21 -2.81 -23.53
CA MET A 1 -22.12 -1.35 -23.37
C MET A 1 -21.18 -1.06 -22.23
N ARG A 2 -20.05 -0.39 -22.48
CA ARG A 2 -19.03 -0.08 -21.47
C ARG A 2 -19.48 1.18 -20.73
N GLY A 3 -19.76 1.08 -19.43
CA GLY A 3 -20.08 2.22 -18.59
C GLY A 3 -18.85 3.09 -18.35
N ALA A 4 -18.74 4.18 -19.07
CA ALA A 4 -17.74 5.20 -18.82
C ALA A 4 -18.25 6.16 -17.75
N ARG A 5 -17.48 6.37 -16.67
CA ARG A 5 -17.71 7.43 -15.68
C ARG A 5 -16.75 8.58 -15.92
N THR A 6 -17.26 9.77 -15.82
CA THR A 6 -16.54 11.03 -16.06
C THR A 6 -15.96 11.63 -14.78
N VAL A 7 -14.69 12.06 -14.77
CA VAL A 7 -13.99 12.60 -13.58
C VAL A 7 -12.94 13.65 -13.95
N GLU A 8 -12.76 14.63 -13.08
CA GLU A 8 -11.82 15.75 -13.23
C GLU A 8 -10.33 15.38 -13.10
N THR A 9 -9.49 16.16 -13.77
CA THR A 9 -8.07 15.95 -14.02
C THR A 9 -7.18 16.20 -12.81
N GLY A 10 -6.38 15.19 -12.40
CA GLY A 10 -5.29 15.27 -11.42
C GLY A 10 -4.84 13.88 -10.99
N SER A 11 -3.53 13.65 -10.99
CA SER A 11 -2.85 12.41 -10.59
C SER A 11 -2.74 12.34 -9.07
N THR A 12 -3.65 11.66 -8.41
CA THR A 12 -3.55 11.21 -7.01
C THR A 12 -4.69 10.25 -6.74
N SER A 13 -4.60 9.39 -5.74
CA SER A 13 -5.70 8.51 -5.33
C SER A 13 -7.00 9.32 -5.27
N ARG A 14 -8.04 8.90 -5.99
CA ARG A 14 -9.24 9.70 -6.17
C ARG A 14 -10.15 9.62 -4.98
N PHE A 15 -10.36 10.77 -4.34
CA PHE A 15 -11.49 11.02 -3.48
C PHE A 15 -12.67 11.47 -4.33
N GLN A 16 -13.64 10.60 -4.63
CA GLN A 16 -14.92 11.00 -5.20
C GLN A 16 -15.88 11.33 -4.07
N GLY A 17 -16.07 12.60 -3.76
CA GLY A 17 -17.15 13.09 -2.91
C GLY A 17 -18.03 14.02 -3.75
N GLN A 18 -19.35 13.88 -3.59
CA GLN A 18 -20.44 14.46 -4.38
C GLN A 18 -20.29 15.92 -4.80
N SER A 19 -20.62 16.16 -6.09
CA SER A 19 -21.10 17.35 -6.78
C SER A 19 -20.40 18.70 -6.60
N ALA A 20 -19.52 19.00 -7.56
CA ALA A 20 -19.38 20.33 -8.19
C ALA A 20 -19.82 20.22 -9.65
N PRO A 21 -20.24 21.33 -10.33
CA PRO A 21 -20.76 21.28 -11.71
C PRO A 21 -19.71 20.77 -12.69
N PRO A 22 -20.11 20.16 -13.81
CA PRO A 22 -19.22 19.42 -14.68
C PRO A 22 -18.31 20.36 -15.47
N SER A 23 -17.02 20.37 -15.14
CA SER A 23 -15.99 20.68 -16.10
C SER A 23 -15.59 19.38 -16.80
N ALA A 24 -15.36 19.42 -18.09
CA ALA A 24 -15.12 18.32 -19.03
C ALA A 24 -15.02 16.90 -18.43
N SER A 25 -15.94 16.06 -18.80
CA SER A 25 -16.07 14.68 -18.34
C SER A 25 -14.83 13.83 -18.71
N VAL A 26 -13.98 13.52 -17.75
CA VAL A 26 -12.85 12.60 -17.95
C VAL A 26 -13.34 11.17 -17.76
N THR A 27 -13.24 10.36 -18.80
CA THR A 27 -13.55 8.93 -18.74
C THR A 27 -12.54 8.23 -17.84
N VAL A 28 -13.01 7.49 -16.82
CA VAL A 28 -12.16 6.66 -15.97
C VAL A 28 -12.19 5.25 -16.46
N GLY A 29 -11.05 4.76 -16.94
CA GLY A 29 -10.85 3.35 -17.26
C GLY A 29 -10.73 2.52 -15.99
N ARG A 30 -11.45 1.40 -15.91
CA ARG A 30 -11.18 0.38 -14.88
C ARG A 30 -10.21 -0.64 -15.43
N VAL A 31 -9.19 -0.94 -14.64
CA VAL A 31 -8.13 -1.88 -15.01
C VAL A 31 -7.96 -2.95 -13.93
N SER A 32 -7.42 -4.10 -14.33
CA SER A 32 -7.00 -5.13 -13.37
C SER A 32 -5.84 -4.61 -12.52
N VAL A 33 -5.61 -5.23 -11.37
CA VAL A 33 -4.51 -4.87 -10.45
C VAL A 33 -3.18 -4.86 -11.18
N THR A 34 -2.81 -5.96 -11.82
CA THR A 34 -1.54 -6.10 -12.54
C THR A 34 -1.38 -5.04 -13.63
N HIS A 35 -2.37 -4.92 -14.52
CA HIS A 35 -2.30 -3.96 -15.61
C HIS A 35 -2.24 -2.51 -15.11
N GLY A 36 -2.97 -2.19 -14.04
CA GLY A 36 -2.96 -0.86 -13.43
C GLY A 36 -1.59 -0.48 -12.88
N TYR A 37 -0.97 -1.37 -12.11
CA TYR A 37 0.37 -1.11 -11.58
C TYR A 37 1.45 -1.12 -12.65
N ASP A 38 1.32 -1.94 -13.71
CA ASP A 38 2.24 -1.90 -14.85
C ASP A 38 2.20 -0.55 -15.58
N LEU A 39 1.03 0.04 -15.76
CA LEU A 39 0.89 1.39 -16.33
C LEU A 39 1.39 2.49 -15.38
N TRP A 40 1.14 2.33 -14.08
CA TRP A 40 1.48 3.35 -13.09
C TRP A 40 2.96 3.39 -12.73
N ALA A 41 3.69 2.28 -12.90
CA ALA A 41 5.06 2.10 -12.44
C ALA A 41 6.00 3.25 -12.83
N ALA A 42 5.84 3.82 -14.04
CA ALA A 42 6.71 4.87 -14.54
C ALA A 42 6.61 6.19 -13.75
N THR A 43 5.48 6.44 -13.09
CA THR A 43 5.24 7.71 -12.36
C THR A 43 4.98 7.48 -10.87
N TYR A 44 4.84 6.24 -10.41
CA TYR A 44 4.42 5.87 -9.06
C TYR A 44 5.16 6.61 -7.95
N ASP A 45 6.48 6.66 -8.02
CA ASP A 45 7.33 7.31 -7.00
C ASP A 45 7.39 8.84 -7.15
N ARG A 46 7.01 9.38 -8.32
CA ARG A 46 7.08 10.82 -8.61
C ARG A 46 5.77 11.54 -8.36
N ASP A 47 4.66 10.81 -8.47
CA ASP A 47 3.33 11.38 -8.29
C ASP A 47 3.07 11.63 -6.79
N PRO A 48 2.86 12.87 -6.34
CA PRO A 48 2.55 13.17 -4.96
C PRO A 48 1.28 12.44 -4.52
N ASN A 49 1.39 11.58 -3.52
CA ASN A 49 0.27 10.80 -3.00
C ASN A 49 0.10 11.04 -1.50
N PRO A 50 -1.00 11.70 -1.06
CA PRO A 50 -1.20 12.01 0.34
C PRO A 50 -1.38 10.77 1.23
N LEU A 51 -1.87 9.64 0.68
CA LEU A 51 -1.99 8.40 1.46
C LEU A 51 -0.63 7.75 1.70
N LEU A 52 0.28 7.78 0.71
CA LEU A 52 1.64 7.28 0.91
C LEU A 52 2.42 8.16 1.90
N ALA A 53 2.24 9.48 1.86
CA ALA A 53 2.87 10.41 2.80
C ALA A 53 2.35 10.19 4.23
N LEU A 54 1.03 10.07 4.39
CA LEU A 54 0.41 9.78 5.68
C LEU A 54 0.87 8.42 6.23
N GLU A 55 0.85 7.39 5.40
CA GLU A 55 1.25 6.04 5.80
C GLU A 55 2.71 6.02 6.26
N GLU A 56 3.60 6.67 5.54
CA GLU A 56 5.00 6.79 5.93
C GLU A 56 5.17 7.48 7.27
N ARG A 57 4.55 8.64 7.45
CA ARG A 57 4.57 9.41 8.70
C ARG A 57 4.02 8.61 9.89
N ALA A 58 2.99 7.80 9.66
CA ALA A 58 2.34 7.03 10.72
C ALA A 58 3.01 5.68 11.00
N LEU A 59 3.53 5.00 9.99
CA LEU A 59 4.13 3.67 10.13
C LEU A 59 5.57 3.73 10.62
N GLN A 60 6.39 4.67 10.11
CA GLN A 60 7.82 4.73 10.42
C GLN A 60 8.13 4.73 11.93
N PRO A 61 7.43 5.52 12.79
CA PRO A 61 7.69 5.51 14.24
C PRO A 61 7.22 4.24 14.97
N LEU A 62 6.46 3.37 14.30
CA LEU A 62 5.98 2.10 14.88
C LEU A 62 6.93 0.94 14.60
N LEU A 63 7.78 1.07 13.58
CA LEU A 63 8.71 0.01 13.22
C LEU A 63 9.74 -0.20 14.34
N PRO A 64 10.06 -1.47 14.65
CA PRO A 64 11.12 -1.76 15.62
C PRO A 64 12.49 -1.37 15.07
N ASP A 65 13.50 -1.34 15.92
CA ASP A 65 14.89 -1.29 15.47
C ASP A 65 15.18 -2.48 14.54
N VAL A 66 15.66 -2.18 13.33
CA VAL A 66 15.96 -3.17 12.29
C VAL A 66 17.45 -3.48 12.18
N GLN A 67 18.29 -2.85 13.00
CA GLN A 67 19.73 -3.09 12.99
C GLN A 67 20.01 -4.60 13.10
N GLY A 68 20.70 -5.13 12.11
CA GLY A 68 21.07 -6.54 12.06
C GLY A 68 19.95 -7.54 11.73
N LYS A 69 18.72 -7.09 11.52
CA LYS A 69 17.56 -7.94 11.19
C LYS A 69 17.50 -8.33 9.72
N GLN A 70 16.80 -9.41 9.42
CA GLN A 70 16.38 -9.81 8.08
C GLN A 70 14.95 -9.32 7.84
N VAL A 71 14.74 -8.56 6.77
CA VAL A 71 13.46 -7.91 6.51
C VAL A 71 12.86 -8.36 5.17
N LEU A 72 11.54 -8.50 5.13
CA LEU A 72 10.78 -8.74 3.90
C LEU A 72 9.82 -7.58 3.64
N ASP A 73 9.77 -7.12 2.39
CA ASP A 73 8.77 -6.19 1.88
C ASP A 73 7.91 -6.94 0.85
N VAL A 74 6.70 -7.34 1.24
CA VAL A 74 5.81 -8.16 0.42
C VAL A 74 4.78 -7.28 -0.27
N ALA A 75 4.56 -7.51 -1.56
CA ALA A 75 3.92 -6.57 -2.48
C ALA A 75 4.64 -5.22 -2.44
N CYS A 76 5.96 -5.28 -2.59
CA CYS A 76 6.86 -4.15 -2.36
C CYS A 76 6.75 -3.02 -3.39
N GLY A 77 6.08 -3.27 -4.53
CA GLY A 77 6.00 -2.33 -5.63
C GLY A 77 7.41 -1.93 -6.12
N THR A 78 7.73 -0.65 -5.98
CA THR A 78 9.07 -0.11 -6.30
C THR A 78 10.09 -0.27 -5.17
N GLY A 79 9.77 -1.00 -4.10
CA GLY A 79 10.66 -1.25 -2.96
C GLY A 79 10.84 -0.05 -2.04
N ARG A 80 9.82 0.79 -1.89
CA ARG A 80 9.87 2.01 -1.06
C ARG A 80 10.23 1.72 0.39
N TRP A 81 9.56 0.73 1.01
CA TRP A 81 9.84 0.33 2.38
C TRP A 81 11.13 -0.48 2.50
N LEU A 82 11.40 -1.38 1.56
CA LEU A 82 12.66 -2.13 1.56
C LEU A 82 13.87 -1.19 1.56
N ALA A 83 13.87 -0.17 0.72
CA ALA A 83 14.97 0.82 0.67
C ALA A 83 15.18 1.52 2.02
N ARG A 84 14.10 1.87 2.73
CA ARG A 84 14.17 2.51 4.05
C ARG A 84 14.69 1.55 5.11
N LEU A 85 14.22 0.31 5.13
CA LEU A 85 14.65 -0.69 6.10
C LEU A 85 16.12 -1.05 5.93
N LEU A 86 16.60 -1.16 4.69
CA LEU A 86 18.03 -1.36 4.41
C LEU A 86 18.86 -0.15 4.83
N ALA A 87 18.41 1.07 4.53
CA ALA A 87 19.07 2.31 4.96
C ALA A 87 19.09 2.48 6.49
N ALA A 88 18.10 1.92 7.19
CA ALA A 88 18.03 1.92 8.65
C ALA A 88 18.90 0.83 9.31
N GLY A 89 19.67 0.06 8.53
CA GLY A 89 20.65 -0.91 9.05
C GLY A 89 20.18 -2.37 9.11
N ALA A 90 19.10 -2.72 8.39
CA ALA A 90 18.76 -4.13 8.21
C ALA A 90 19.96 -4.89 7.60
N ARG A 91 20.30 -6.06 8.16
CA ARG A 91 21.44 -6.87 7.72
C ARG A 91 21.25 -7.39 6.29
N SER A 92 20.01 -7.75 5.98
CA SER A 92 19.60 -8.21 4.66
C SER A 92 18.09 -7.99 4.49
N GLY A 93 17.64 -7.94 3.24
CA GLY A 93 16.23 -7.82 2.94
C GLY A 93 15.89 -8.41 1.58
N ALA A 94 14.60 -8.62 1.34
CA ALA A 94 14.09 -8.93 0.01
C ALA A 94 12.71 -8.30 -0.18
N GLY A 95 12.47 -7.79 -1.39
CA GLY A 95 11.17 -7.32 -1.84
C GLY A 95 10.58 -8.28 -2.85
N ALA A 96 9.30 -8.63 -2.68
CA ALA A 96 8.56 -9.45 -3.62
C ALA A 96 7.35 -8.69 -4.14
N ASP A 97 7.15 -8.69 -5.47
CA ASP A 97 5.98 -8.08 -6.09
C ASP A 97 5.56 -8.86 -7.33
N PHE A 98 4.27 -8.81 -7.64
CA PHE A 98 3.73 -9.47 -8.83
C PHE A 98 3.97 -8.65 -10.11
N SER A 99 4.02 -7.31 -10.02
CA SER A 99 4.24 -6.43 -11.16
C SER A 99 5.72 -6.31 -11.52
N SER A 100 6.09 -6.89 -12.64
CA SER A 100 7.45 -6.77 -13.16
C SER A 100 7.83 -5.33 -13.54
N ALA A 101 6.85 -4.49 -13.89
CA ALA A 101 7.08 -3.09 -14.19
C ALA A 101 7.43 -2.28 -12.92
N MET A 102 6.71 -2.55 -11.81
CA MET A 102 7.02 -1.94 -10.51
C MET A 102 8.43 -2.34 -10.05
N LEU A 103 8.78 -3.62 -10.13
CA LEU A 103 10.13 -4.09 -9.79
C LEU A 103 11.20 -3.43 -10.66
N ARG A 104 10.99 -3.33 -11.99
CA ARG A 104 11.94 -2.62 -12.88
C ARG A 104 12.09 -1.14 -12.50
N ALA A 105 11.02 -0.46 -12.14
CA ALA A 105 11.08 0.91 -11.65
C ALA A 105 11.90 0.99 -10.34
N GLY A 106 11.71 0.03 -9.43
CA GLY A 106 12.47 -0.09 -8.19
C GLY A 106 13.97 -0.28 -8.40
N LEU A 107 14.39 -1.01 -9.43
CA LEU A 107 15.81 -1.23 -9.75
C LEU A 107 16.58 0.05 -10.11
N SER A 108 15.88 1.14 -10.43
CA SER A 108 16.49 2.46 -10.62
C SER A 108 16.93 3.10 -9.29
N LYS A 109 16.43 2.63 -8.16
CA LYS A 109 16.81 3.12 -6.83
C LYS A 109 18.17 2.54 -6.42
N ALA A 110 19.02 3.40 -5.90
CA ALA A 110 20.32 2.97 -5.36
C ALA A 110 20.09 1.94 -4.24
N GLY A 111 20.85 0.84 -4.28
CA GLY A 111 20.83 -0.17 -3.22
C GLY A 111 19.77 -1.27 -3.33
N LEU A 112 18.88 -1.25 -4.33
CA LEU A 112 17.86 -2.31 -4.48
C LEU A 112 18.21 -3.41 -5.49
N ARG A 113 19.33 -3.30 -6.20
CA ARG A 113 19.79 -4.36 -7.12
C ARG A 113 20.08 -5.65 -6.36
N GLY A 114 19.48 -6.76 -6.82
CA GLY A 114 19.62 -8.07 -6.19
C GLY A 114 18.70 -8.31 -4.98
N TYR A 115 17.89 -7.32 -4.60
CA TYR A 115 16.96 -7.43 -3.47
C TYR A 115 15.49 -7.58 -3.89
N LEU A 116 15.16 -7.40 -5.18
CA LEU A 116 13.79 -7.46 -5.70
C LEU A 116 13.56 -8.74 -6.49
N THR A 117 12.41 -9.39 -6.29
CA THR A 117 12.01 -10.61 -6.99
C THR A 117 10.55 -10.58 -7.41
N GLY A 118 10.24 -11.20 -8.56
CA GLY A 118 8.86 -11.38 -9.01
C GLY A 118 8.23 -12.56 -8.28
N ALA A 119 7.11 -12.34 -7.59
CA ALA A 119 6.40 -13.42 -6.91
C ALA A 119 4.94 -13.05 -6.61
N ASP A 120 4.12 -14.09 -6.46
CA ASP A 120 2.81 -13.99 -5.81
C ASP A 120 3.00 -13.94 -4.29
N CYS A 121 2.35 -13.00 -3.61
CA CYS A 121 2.39 -12.89 -2.16
C CYS A 121 1.77 -14.10 -1.42
N LEU A 122 0.99 -14.92 -2.11
CA LEU A 122 0.43 -16.18 -1.61
C LEU A 122 1.38 -17.37 -1.76
N ALA A 123 2.51 -17.20 -2.48
CA ALA A 123 3.51 -18.24 -2.73
C ALA A 123 4.90 -17.61 -2.88
N LEU A 124 5.46 -17.14 -1.77
CA LEU A 124 6.72 -16.41 -1.73
C LEU A 124 7.92 -17.33 -1.97
N PRO A 125 8.93 -16.92 -2.77
CA PRO A 125 10.10 -17.74 -3.07
C PRO A 125 11.15 -17.67 -1.95
N PHE A 126 10.70 -17.58 -0.70
CA PHE A 126 11.58 -17.50 0.47
C PHE A 126 11.49 -18.76 1.30
N GLN A 127 12.57 -19.09 1.99
CA GLN A 127 12.62 -20.21 2.91
C GLN A 127 11.71 -19.97 4.14
N PHE A 128 11.40 -21.04 4.84
CA PHE A 128 10.69 -20.99 6.10
C PHE A 128 11.49 -20.22 7.16
N GLY A 129 10.81 -19.34 7.90
CA GLY A 129 11.37 -18.69 9.08
C GLY A 129 12.59 -17.80 8.81
N VAL A 130 12.60 -17.02 7.71
CA VAL A 130 13.73 -16.15 7.38
C VAL A 130 13.60 -14.73 7.92
N ALA A 131 12.39 -14.19 8.06
CA ALA A 131 12.17 -12.77 8.36
C ALA A 131 12.03 -12.50 9.86
N ASP A 132 12.77 -11.51 10.33
CA ASP A 132 12.59 -10.91 11.66
C ASP A 132 11.51 -9.81 11.64
N LEU A 133 11.32 -9.19 10.46
CA LEU A 133 10.30 -8.18 10.18
C LEU A 133 9.75 -8.39 8.78
N LEU A 134 8.43 -8.33 8.65
CA LEU A 134 7.74 -8.30 7.37
C LEU A 134 6.84 -7.06 7.29
N VAL A 135 6.91 -6.34 6.18
CA VAL A 135 5.98 -5.25 5.85
C VAL A 135 5.19 -5.60 4.59
N CYS A 136 3.90 -5.24 4.56
CA CYS A 136 3.02 -5.39 3.39
C CYS A 136 2.10 -4.17 3.32
N CYS A 137 2.41 -3.24 2.41
CA CYS A 137 1.85 -1.90 2.43
C CYS A 137 0.98 -1.62 1.20
N PHE A 138 -0.28 -1.18 1.44
CA PHE A 138 -1.29 -0.88 0.41
C PHE A 138 -1.56 -2.04 -0.56
N ALA A 139 -1.57 -3.27 -0.05
CA ALA A 139 -1.74 -4.46 -0.87
C ALA A 139 -2.95 -5.32 -0.50
N LEU A 140 -3.38 -5.31 0.77
CA LEU A 140 -4.46 -6.21 1.24
C LEU A 140 -5.73 -6.07 0.41
N GLY A 141 -6.10 -4.85 0.02
CA GLY A 141 -7.28 -4.58 -0.81
C GLY A 141 -7.24 -5.23 -2.21
N HIS A 142 -6.09 -5.70 -2.65
CA HIS A 142 -5.92 -6.43 -3.91
C HIS A 142 -5.96 -7.95 -3.74
N ILE A 143 -6.01 -8.43 -2.50
CA ILE A 143 -5.90 -9.86 -2.16
C ILE A 143 -7.25 -10.36 -1.64
N GLY A 144 -7.84 -11.33 -2.36
CA GLY A 144 -9.13 -11.89 -1.99
C GLY A 144 -9.06 -12.90 -0.84
N ASP A 145 -7.95 -13.61 -0.71
CA ASP A 145 -7.74 -14.66 0.31
C ASP A 145 -6.70 -14.23 1.36
N LEU A 146 -7.17 -13.49 2.37
CA LEU A 146 -6.33 -13.07 3.49
C LEU A 146 -5.86 -14.23 4.37
N PHE A 147 -6.58 -15.36 4.40
CA PHE A 147 -6.16 -16.53 5.19
C PHE A 147 -4.94 -17.21 4.57
N SER A 148 -4.93 -17.38 3.25
CA SER A 148 -3.76 -17.90 2.55
C SER A 148 -2.57 -16.94 2.66
N LEU A 149 -2.80 -15.63 2.57
CA LEU A 149 -1.77 -14.62 2.78
C LEU A 149 -1.15 -14.71 4.19
N ALA A 150 -1.99 -14.74 5.23
CA ALA A 150 -1.52 -14.82 6.61
C ALA A 150 -0.75 -16.11 6.88
N ARG A 151 -1.17 -17.24 6.31
CA ARG A 151 -0.46 -18.53 6.39
C ARG A 151 0.91 -18.44 5.72
N GLU A 152 0.99 -17.80 4.54
CA GLU A 152 2.26 -17.63 3.84
C GLU A 152 3.20 -16.69 4.60
N PHE A 153 2.67 -15.62 5.22
CA PHE A 153 3.45 -14.76 6.11
C PHE A 153 3.96 -15.55 7.32
N GLY A 154 3.11 -16.41 7.92
CA GLY A 154 3.54 -17.31 9.00
C GLY A 154 4.67 -18.25 8.58
N ARG A 155 4.62 -18.76 7.35
CA ARG A 155 5.67 -19.64 6.85
C ARG A 155 7.03 -18.94 6.74
N VAL A 156 7.07 -17.69 6.29
CA VAL A 156 8.35 -16.99 6.02
C VAL A 156 8.87 -16.20 7.21
N THR A 157 8.06 -15.94 8.22
CA THR A 157 8.48 -15.22 9.43
C THR A 157 9.05 -16.15 10.49
N LYS A 158 9.98 -15.62 11.30
CA LYS A 158 10.53 -16.30 12.47
C LYS A 158 9.55 -16.28 13.64
N PRO A 159 9.72 -17.17 14.62
CA PRO A 159 9.08 -17.02 15.92
C PRO A 159 9.33 -15.63 16.50
N GLY A 160 8.27 -14.96 16.97
CA GLY A 160 8.37 -13.62 17.54
C GLY A 160 8.58 -12.48 16.55
N ALA A 161 8.57 -12.74 15.23
CA ALA A 161 8.72 -11.72 14.21
C ALA A 161 7.57 -10.70 14.23
N ASP A 162 7.90 -9.46 13.89
CA ASP A 162 6.93 -8.41 13.72
C ASP A 162 6.43 -8.36 12.26
N VAL A 163 5.11 -8.20 12.09
CA VAL A 163 4.46 -8.04 10.77
C VAL A 163 3.63 -6.78 10.77
N PHE A 164 3.88 -5.89 9.82
CA PHE A 164 3.10 -4.68 9.62
C PHE A 164 2.35 -4.75 8.30
N THR A 165 1.05 -4.46 8.37
CA THR A 165 0.23 -4.30 7.17
C THR A 165 -0.42 -2.92 7.17
N THR A 166 -0.49 -2.30 5.98
CA THR A 166 -1.22 -1.05 5.80
C THR A 166 -2.17 -1.15 4.61
N ASP A 167 -3.31 -0.46 4.69
CA ASP A 167 -4.20 -0.33 3.53
C ASP A 167 -5.12 0.90 3.64
N LEU A 168 -5.85 1.18 2.55
CA LEU A 168 -6.90 2.18 2.54
C LEU A 168 -7.95 1.84 3.60
N HIS A 169 -8.25 2.83 4.46
CA HIS A 169 -9.22 2.61 5.51
C HIS A 169 -10.63 2.33 4.96
N PRO A 170 -11.37 1.34 5.50
CA PRO A 170 -12.72 0.98 5.03
C PRO A 170 -13.70 2.15 5.00
N GLN A 171 -13.60 3.11 5.93
CA GLN A 171 -14.43 4.31 5.91
C GLN A 171 -14.13 5.22 4.72
N GLY A 172 -12.88 5.35 4.30
CA GLY A 172 -12.50 6.06 3.09
C GLY A 172 -13.09 5.39 1.86
N TYR A 173 -12.95 4.07 1.77
CA TYR A 173 -13.53 3.26 0.71
C TYR A 173 -15.06 3.41 0.62
N ALA A 174 -15.77 3.32 1.75
CA ALA A 174 -17.22 3.50 1.82
C ALA A 174 -17.68 4.90 1.37
N ARG A 175 -16.80 5.91 1.47
CA ARG A 175 -17.03 7.28 0.97
C ARG A 175 -16.57 7.48 -0.48
N GLY A 176 -16.27 6.42 -1.19
CA GLY A 176 -15.92 6.47 -2.61
C GLY A 176 -14.43 6.69 -2.90
N TRP A 177 -13.54 6.62 -1.89
CA TRP A 177 -12.11 6.67 -2.17
C TRP A 177 -11.68 5.42 -2.92
N ARG A 178 -10.85 5.61 -3.94
CA ARG A 178 -10.36 4.54 -4.81
C ARG A 178 -8.89 4.72 -5.12
N THR A 179 -8.21 3.61 -5.35
CA THR A 179 -6.85 3.62 -5.88
C THR A 179 -6.91 3.97 -7.36
N GLY A 180 -6.28 5.06 -7.74
CA GLY A 180 -6.30 5.50 -9.13
C GLY A 180 -5.12 6.39 -9.47
N PHE A 181 -4.80 6.46 -10.76
CA PHE A 181 -3.66 7.19 -11.31
C PHE A 181 -4.00 7.77 -12.69
N ARG A 182 -3.10 8.61 -13.19
CA ARG A 182 -3.16 9.13 -14.57
C ARG A 182 -2.06 8.50 -15.42
N TYR A 183 -2.42 8.15 -16.64
CA TYR A 183 -1.48 7.69 -17.65
C TYR A 183 -1.87 8.29 -19.01
N ARG A 184 -0.93 9.01 -19.67
CA ARG A 184 -1.16 9.65 -20.99
C ARG A 184 -2.47 10.45 -21.07
N SER A 185 -2.70 11.32 -20.10
CA SER A 185 -3.92 12.17 -20.01
C SER A 185 -5.22 11.42 -19.66
N GLU A 186 -5.24 10.11 -19.64
CA GLU A 186 -6.36 9.30 -19.17
C GLU A 186 -6.25 9.00 -17.68
N SER A 187 -7.40 8.73 -17.08
CA SER A 187 -7.46 8.38 -15.67
C SER A 187 -7.91 6.94 -15.51
N PHE A 188 -7.25 6.23 -14.62
CA PHE A 188 -7.52 4.83 -14.35
C PHE A 188 -7.84 4.59 -12.88
N GLU A 189 -8.73 3.64 -12.63
CA GLU A 189 -9.07 3.14 -11.29
C GLU A 189 -8.69 1.65 -11.23
N ILE A 190 -7.93 1.28 -10.22
CA ILE A 190 -7.61 -0.12 -9.94
C ILE A 190 -8.68 -0.66 -9.00
N GLY A 191 -9.24 -1.82 -9.34
CA GLY A 191 -10.20 -2.50 -8.49
C GLY A 191 -9.56 -2.91 -7.17
N VAL A 192 -10.17 -2.50 -6.06
CA VAL A 192 -9.75 -2.89 -4.70
C VAL A 192 -10.97 -3.32 -3.90
N SER A 193 -10.74 -4.16 -2.91
CA SER A 193 -11.65 -4.41 -1.79
C SER A 193 -11.19 -3.62 -0.57
N ALA A 194 -12.08 -3.35 0.38
CA ALA A 194 -11.68 -2.80 1.65
C ALA A 194 -11.95 -3.84 2.73
N HIS A 195 -10.89 -4.33 3.35
CA HIS A 195 -10.99 -5.26 4.47
C HIS A 195 -11.12 -4.49 5.78
N SER A 196 -12.10 -4.87 6.60
CA SER A 196 -12.23 -4.34 7.95
C SER A 196 -11.10 -4.87 8.86
N LEU A 197 -10.80 -4.12 9.93
CA LEU A 197 -9.86 -4.58 10.96
C LEU A 197 -10.22 -6.00 11.47
N ARG A 198 -11.53 -6.28 11.62
CA ARG A 198 -12.01 -7.59 12.06
C ARG A 198 -11.65 -8.72 11.11
N GLU A 199 -11.77 -8.49 9.79
CA GLU A 199 -11.42 -9.50 8.77
C GLU A 199 -9.91 -9.74 8.73
N VAL A 200 -9.12 -8.67 8.73
CA VAL A 200 -7.66 -8.76 8.77
C VAL A 200 -7.21 -9.49 10.04
N HIS A 201 -7.69 -9.06 11.23
CA HIS A 201 -7.37 -9.70 12.50
C HIS A 201 -7.74 -11.19 12.50
N LYS A 202 -8.95 -11.55 12.03
CA LYS A 202 -9.40 -12.95 11.98
C LYS A 202 -8.47 -13.82 11.13
N ALA A 203 -8.05 -13.33 9.97
CA ALA A 203 -7.16 -14.07 9.08
C ALA A 203 -5.78 -14.27 9.70
N PHE A 204 -5.19 -13.23 10.28
CA PHE A 204 -3.88 -13.30 10.90
C PHE A 204 -3.88 -14.13 12.19
N ALA A 205 -4.88 -13.97 13.05
CA ALA A 205 -5.03 -14.76 14.27
C ALA A 205 -5.15 -16.27 13.98
N SER A 206 -5.84 -16.66 12.89
CA SER A 206 -5.95 -18.08 12.50
C SER A 206 -4.62 -18.70 12.05
N SER A 207 -3.62 -17.87 11.77
CA SER A 207 -2.27 -18.28 11.35
C SER A 207 -1.22 -18.06 12.45
N GLY A 208 -1.64 -17.88 13.71
CA GLY A 208 -0.76 -17.77 14.86
C GLY A 208 -0.18 -16.36 15.09
N PHE A 209 -0.79 -15.32 14.52
CA PHE A 209 -0.37 -13.94 14.79
C PHE A 209 -1.25 -13.29 15.85
N GLU A 210 -0.63 -12.63 16.81
CA GLU A 210 -1.30 -11.75 17.77
C GLU A 210 -1.34 -10.32 17.23
N LEU A 211 -2.48 -9.66 17.32
CA LEU A 211 -2.61 -8.22 17.03
C LEU A 211 -2.06 -7.41 18.20
N VAL A 212 -0.86 -6.86 18.04
CA VAL A 212 -0.20 -6.01 19.04
C VAL A 212 -0.84 -4.62 19.09
N ARG A 213 -1.14 -4.06 17.91
CA ARG A 213 -1.70 -2.71 17.76
C ARG A 213 -2.41 -2.54 16.43
N SER A 214 -3.46 -1.72 16.43
CA SER A 214 -3.99 -1.11 15.20
C SER A 214 -4.09 0.40 15.37
N ILE A 215 -3.82 1.16 14.32
CA ILE A 215 -4.05 2.60 14.27
C ILE A 215 -4.75 2.98 12.98
N GLU A 216 -5.52 4.06 13.05
CA GLU A 216 -6.36 4.56 11.96
C GLU A 216 -6.03 6.04 11.69
N PRO A 217 -4.82 6.34 11.17
CA PRO A 217 -4.35 7.70 10.98
C PRO A 217 -5.23 8.47 9.99
N ARG A 218 -5.29 9.78 10.23
CA ARG A 218 -6.01 10.75 9.41
C ARG A 218 -5.03 11.70 8.76
N LEU A 219 -5.44 12.24 7.61
CA LEU A 219 -4.72 13.32 6.95
C LEU A 219 -4.66 14.54 7.87
N ASP A 220 -3.49 15.19 7.92
CA ASP A 220 -3.28 16.37 8.74
C ASP A 220 -2.38 17.38 8.01
N GLU A 221 -1.96 18.44 8.70
CA GLU A 221 -1.22 19.56 8.10
C GLU A 221 0.01 19.13 7.26
N PRO A 222 0.77 18.07 7.61
CA PRO A 222 1.87 17.61 6.76
C PRO A 222 1.47 17.17 5.34
N GLU A 223 0.25 16.65 5.16
CA GLU A 223 -0.25 16.23 3.85
C GLU A 223 -0.98 17.35 3.08
N ARG A 224 -1.33 18.47 3.73
CA ARG A 224 -2.04 19.61 3.11
C ARG A 224 -1.36 20.14 1.84
N PRO A 225 -0.03 20.36 1.79
CA PRO A 225 0.64 20.88 0.60
C PRO A 225 0.44 20.00 -0.64
N ILE A 226 0.26 18.68 -0.48
CA ILE A 226 -0.01 17.77 -1.59
C ILE A 226 -1.37 18.09 -2.24
N PHE A 227 -2.38 18.40 -1.42
CA PHE A 227 -3.69 18.80 -1.92
C PHE A 227 -3.66 20.19 -2.56
N GLU A 228 -2.93 21.13 -1.97
CA GLU A 228 -2.82 22.50 -2.50
C GLU A 228 -2.10 22.53 -3.84
N GLN A 229 -0.99 21.80 -3.99
CA GLN A 229 -0.26 21.65 -5.26
C GLN A 229 -1.13 21.03 -6.36
N ALA A 230 -2.07 20.16 -5.98
CA ALA A 230 -3.05 19.59 -6.90
C ALA A 230 -4.27 20.47 -7.15
N GLY A 231 -4.32 21.71 -6.62
CA GLY A 231 -5.49 22.60 -6.71
C GLY A 231 -6.71 22.12 -5.91
N ARG A 232 -6.49 21.29 -4.86
CA ARG A 232 -7.56 20.58 -4.11
C ARG A 232 -7.57 20.90 -2.62
N GLY A 233 -7.12 22.06 -2.20
CA GLY A 233 -7.10 22.47 -0.79
C GLY A 233 -8.49 22.35 -0.11
N ASN A 234 -9.58 22.67 -0.81
CA ASN A 234 -10.94 22.48 -0.29
C ASN A 234 -11.29 21.02 -0.01
N LEU A 235 -10.75 20.09 -0.81
CA LEU A 235 -10.95 18.66 -0.58
C LEU A 235 -10.26 18.21 0.70
N PHE A 236 -9.04 18.69 0.99
CA PHE A 236 -8.33 18.39 2.22
C PHE A 236 -9.21 18.64 3.46
N ASN A 237 -9.83 19.82 3.58
CA ASN A 237 -10.68 20.17 4.71
C ASN A 237 -11.89 19.23 4.88
N ARG A 238 -12.40 18.68 3.79
CA ARG A 238 -13.54 17.73 3.80
C ARG A 238 -13.12 16.32 4.20
N VAL A 239 -11.90 15.90 3.89
CA VAL A 239 -11.47 14.51 4.06
C VAL A 239 -10.60 14.28 5.30
N ARG A 240 -9.97 15.33 5.87
CA ARG A 240 -9.05 15.20 7.01
C ARG A 240 -9.69 14.58 8.27
N ALA A 241 -10.99 14.70 8.45
CA ALA A 241 -11.70 14.12 9.59
C ALA A 241 -11.94 12.60 9.46
N ILE A 242 -11.70 12.02 8.28
CA ILE A 242 -11.97 10.61 7.97
C ILE A 242 -10.69 9.81 8.18
N PRO A 243 -10.72 8.67 8.91
CA PRO A 243 -9.58 7.75 8.92
C PRO A 243 -9.22 7.34 7.49
N ALA A 244 -7.95 7.50 7.13
CA ALA A 244 -7.52 7.38 5.74
C ALA A 244 -6.74 6.09 5.47
N VAL A 245 -5.99 5.62 6.45
CA VAL A 245 -5.21 4.38 6.38
C VAL A 245 -5.56 3.51 7.59
N LEU A 246 -5.60 2.21 7.41
CA LEU A 246 -5.61 1.23 8.48
C LEU A 246 -4.20 0.64 8.57
N ILE A 247 -3.55 0.72 9.72
CA ILE A 247 -2.25 0.13 9.99
C ILE A 247 -2.43 -0.93 11.09
N CYS A 248 -1.97 -2.15 10.83
CA CYS A 248 -1.97 -3.24 11.80
C CYS A 248 -0.54 -3.70 12.06
N HIS A 249 -0.21 -3.89 13.33
CA HIS A 249 1.02 -4.52 13.80
C HIS A 249 0.66 -5.85 14.43
N PHE A 250 1.20 -6.92 13.87
CA PHE A 250 1.07 -8.28 14.38
C PHE A 250 2.41 -8.82 14.84
N ARG A 251 2.38 -9.80 15.75
CA ARG A 251 3.53 -10.57 16.19
C ARG A 251 3.27 -12.05 16.03
N ALA A 252 4.26 -12.77 15.50
CA ALA A 252 4.24 -14.22 15.41
C ALA A 252 4.34 -14.84 16.82
N THR A 253 3.44 -15.78 17.15
CA THR A 253 3.30 -16.33 18.53
C THR A 253 3.81 -17.77 18.69
N TRP A 254 4.48 -18.31 17.66
CA TRP A 254 5.14 -19.63 17.74
C TRP A 254 6.61 -19.51 18.06
#